data_85bb52ca44777f92dcfa0442864399df
#
_entry.id   85bb52ca44777f92dcfa0442864399df
#
_cell.length_a   1.000
_cell.length_b   1.000
_cell.length_c   1.000
_cell.angle_alpha   90.00
_cell.angle_beta   90.00
_cell.angle_gamma   90.00
#
_symmetry.space_group_name_H-M   'P 1'
#
loop_
_entity.id
_entity.type
_entity.pdbx_description
1 polymer ?
#
loop_
_entity_poly.entity_id
_entity_poly.type
_entity_poly.pdbx_seq_one_letter_code
_entity_poly.pdbx_strand_id
1 'polypeptide(L)'
;MWVRSANPFILGNHPTDGGTDFALWAPAADAVELCLFDRSSDNQRWNETRFSLAHRDGPIWHGYLAGIRTGQRYGYRVYGPWNPEQGWRFNPAKVLIDPYAHLLDGDLRYSPEIFGHRANDALGNGDVSIQDDRNSLDFVPLSVVTSHSPRIINRPHTPWKRTFIYEAHVRGLTARNENIPPQERGTYKALGHPSTIAHLQRLEIGRAHV
;
A
#
# COMPACT_ATOMS: atom_id res chain seq x y z
N MET A 1 -21.84 11.72 4.13
CA MET A 1 -21.37 11.21 2.80
C MET A 1 -21.95 9.83 2.63
N TRP A 2 -22.46 9.47 1.45
CA TRP A 2 -23.10 8.17 1.19
C TRP A 2 -22.16 7.31 0.36
N VAL A 3 -22.01 6.04 0.73
CA VAL A 3 -21.30 5.04 -0.07
C VAL A 3 -22.26 4.52 -1.14
N ARG A 4 -21.91 4.64 -2.41
CA ARG A 4 -22.64 4.05 -3.54
C ARG A 4 -21.92 2.81 -4.03
N SER A 5 -22.58 1.99 -4.86
CA SER A 5 -21.91 0.90 -5.54
C SER A 5 -20.77 1.43 -6.44
N ALA A 6 -19.63 0.78 -6.43
CA ALA A 6 -18.49 1.04 -7.29
C ALA A 6 -18.27 -0.09 -8.29
N ASN A 7 -17.30 0.04 -9.19
CA ASN A 7 -16.89 -1.05 -10.06
C ASN A 7 -16.11 -2.12 -9.25
N PRO A 8 -16.63 -3.33 -9.05
CA PRO A 8 -15.96 -4.36 -8.28
C PRO A 8 -14.75 -5.01 -8.99
N PHE A 9 -14.64 -4.84 -10.31
CA PHE A 9 -13.64 -5.55 -11.13
C PHE A 9 -12.27 -4.87 -11.15
N ILE A 10 -12.14 -3.68 -10.57
CA ILE A 10 -10.88 -2.96 -10.50
C ILE A 10 -10.52 -2.75 -9.04
N LEU A 11 -9.61 -3.59 -8.52
CA LEU A 11 -9.17 -3.52 -7.13
C LEU A 11 -8.33 -2.28 -6.84
N GLY A 12 -8.38 -1.80 -5.60
CA GLY A 12 -7.69 -0.60 -5.17
C GLY A 12 -8.56 0.66 -5.25
N ASN A 13 -7.92 1.82 -5.37
CA ASN A 13 -8.56 3.11 -5.49
C ASN A 13 -8.54 3.61 -6.96
N HIS A 14 -9.68 4.14 -7.43
CA HIS A 14 -9.83 4.70 -8.78
C HIS A 14 -10.54 6.05 -8.72
N PRO A 15 -9.78 7.15 -8.65
CA PRO A 15 -10.35 8.49 -8.62
C PRO A 15 -10.96 8.85 -9.98
N THR A 16 -12.11 9.50 -9.92
CA THR A 16 -12.87 10.09 -11.02
C THR A 16 -13.08 11.58 -10.77
N ASP A 17 -13.68 12.30 -11.71
CA ASP A 17 -13.97 13.74 -11.54
C ASP A 17 -14.89 14.04 -10.35
N GLY A 18 -15.77 13.10 -10.00
CA GLY A 18 -16.78 13.28 -8.94
C GLY A 18 -16.41 12.68 -7.59
N GLY A 19 -15.42 11.78 -7.51
CA GLY A 19 -15.06 11.05 -6.31
C GLY A 19 -14.14 9.89 -6.60
N THR A 20 -14.10 8.89 -5.72
CA THR A 20 -13.20 7.73 -5.85
C THR A 20 -13.95 6.43 -5.63
N ASP A 21 -13.74 5.48 -6.53
CA ASP A 21 -14.10 4.08 -6.35
C ASP A 21 -13.04 3.37 -5.51
N PHE A 22 -13.51 2.50 -4.60
CA PHE A 22 -12.66 1.62 -3.79
C PHE A 22 -13.17 0.20 -3.91
N ALA A 23 -12.25 -0.76 -4.11
CA ALA A 23 -12.57 -2.18 -4.17
C ALA A 23 -11.48 -3.00 -3.48
N LEU A 24 -11.90 -3.87 -2.55
CA LEU A 24 -11.04 -4.73 -1.74
C LEU A 24 -11.46 -6.19 -1.86
N TRP A 25 -10.53 -7.06 -2.20
CA TRP A 25 -10.75 -8.51 -2.16
C TRP A 25 -10.56 -9.02 -0.72
N ALA A 26 -11.65 -9.45 -0.09
CA ALA A 26 -11.65 -9.97 1.28
C ALA A 26 -12.76 -11.04 1.44
N PRO A 27 -12.56 -12.26 0.92
CA PRO A 27 -13.60 -13.29 0.82
C PRO A 27 -14.15 -13.75 2.15
N ALA A 28 -13.32 -13.79 3.18
CA ALA A 28 -13.67 -14.30 4.50
C ALA A 28 -13.98 -13.20 5.52
N ALA A 29 -14.06 -11.94 5.08
CA ALA A 29 -14.45 -10.84 5.94
C ALA A 29 -15.97 -10.86 6.20
N ASP A 30 -16.36 -10.57 7.43
CA ASP A 30 -17.76 -10.35 7.84
C ASP A 30 -18.21 -8.92 7.53
N ALA A 31 -17.29 -7.94 7.64
CA ALA A 31 -17.52 -6.56 7.28
C ALA A 31 -16.18 -5.86 6.93
N VAL A 32 -16.27 -4.81 6.12
CA VAL A 32 -15.14 -3.94 5.76
C VAL A 32 -15.53 -2.48 5.96
N GLU A 33 -14.69 -1.75 6.68
CA GLU A 33 -14.76 -0.29 6.77
C GLU A 33 -13.61 0.32 5.98
N LEU A 34 -13.95 1.23 5.07
CA LEU A 34 -13.01 2.17 4.47
C LEU A 34 -12.81 3.34 5.45
N CYS A 35 -11.58 3.58 5.84
CA CYS A 35 -11.20 4.65 6.75
C CYS A 35 -10.50 5.76 5.95
N LEU A 36 -11.00 6.99 6.07
CA LEU A 36 -10.35 8.18 5.55
C LEU A 36 -9.62 8.89 6.70
N PHE A 37 -8.43 9.39 6.41
CA PHE A 37 -7.58 10.03 7.40
C PHE A 37 -7.23 11.45 6.94
N ASP A 38 -7.56 12.42 7.80
CA ASP A 38 -7.22 13.82 7.63
C ASP A 38 -6.33 14.28 8.79
N ARG A 39 -5.40 15.20 8.53
CA ARG A 39 -4.62 15.79 9.60
C ARG A 39 -5.49 16.68 10.47
N SER A 40 -5.30 16.60 11.78
CA SER A 40 -5.87 17.56 12.73
C SER A 40 -5.35 18.96 12.45
N SER A 41 -6.06 19.98 12.95
CA SER A 41 -5.71 21.38 12.73
C SER A 41 -4.29 21.76 13.21
N ASP A 42 -3.78 21.06 14.22
CA ASP A 42 -2.41 21.19 14.74
C ASP A 42 -1.39 20.30 14.01
N ASN A 43 -1.85 19.53 13.01
CA ASN A 43 -1.07 18.57 12.22
C ASN A 43 -0.38 17.46 13.04
N GLN A 44 -0.80 17.23 14.29
CA GLN A 44 -0.17 16.26 15.20
C GLN A 44 -0.84 14.89 15.19
N ARG A 45 -2.14 14.84 14.87
CA ARG A 45 -2.94 13.61 14.92
C ARG A 45 -3.68 13.35 13.62
N TRP A 46 -4.07 12.11 13.43
CA TRP A 46 -5.01 11.72 12.39
C TRP A 46 -6.43 11.73 12.92
N ASN A 47 -7.34 12.40 12.21
CA ASN A 47 -8.78 12.24 12.36
C ASN A 47 -9.25 11.12 11.44
N GLU A 48 -9.85 10.09 12.00
CA GLU A 48 -10.35 8.94 11.25
C GLU A 48 -11.86 9.07 11.03
N THR A 49 -12.29 9.00 9.77
CA THR A 49 -13.71 8.89 9.40
C THR A 49 -13.93 7.55 8.70
N ARG A 50 -14.91 6.75 9.19
CA ARG A 50 -15.17 5.39 8.73
C ARG A 50 -16.42 5.31 7.88
N PHE A 51 -16.36 4.53 6.82
CA PHE A 51 -17.45 4.24 5.91
C PHE A 51 -17.57 2.73 5.73
N SER A 52 -18.72 2.15 6.07
CA SER A 52 -18.98 0.74 5.78
C SER A 52 -19.08 0.53 4.28
N LEU A 53 -18.31 -0.42 3.73
CA LEU A 53 -18.46 -0.90 2.37
C LEU A 53 -19.61 -1.91 2.33
N ALA A 54 -20.84 -1.43 2.14
CA ALA A 54 -22.04 -2.27 2.18
C ALA A 54 -22.25 -3.09 0.89
N HIS A 55 -21.61 -2.72 -0.20
CA HIS A 55 -21.72 -3.43 -1.48
C HIS A 55 -20.66 -4.52 -1.58
N ARG A 56 -21.11 -5.72 -1.98
CA ARG A 56 -20.25 -6.90 -2.10
C ARG A 56 -20.63 -7.69 -3.34
N ASP A 57 -19.63 -7.98 -4.18
CA ASP A 57 -19.74 -8.87 -5.33
C ASP A 57 -18.81 -10.08 -5.13
N GLY A 58 -19.40 -11.22 -4.74
CA GLY A 58 -18.64 -12.40 -4.37
C GLY A 58 -17.62 -12.09 -3.25
N PRO A 59 -16.29 -12.19 -3.52
CA PRO A 59 -15.25 -11.91 -2.53
C PRO A 59 -14.86 -10.42 -2.43
N ILE A 60 -15.45 -9.55 -3.26
CA ILE A 60 -15.00 -8.16 -3.41
C ILE A 60 -15.97 -7.22 -2.70
N TRP A 61 -15.43 -6.47 -1.74
CA TRP A 61 -16.12 -5.37 -1.06
C TRP A 61 -15.81 -4.07 -1.80
N HIS A 62 -16.82 -3.27 -2.11
CA HIS A 62 -16.61 -2.07 -2.90
C HIS A 62 -17.55 -0.92 -2.53
N GLY A 63 -17.12 0.29 -2.88
CA GLY A 63 -17.92 1.48 -2.67
C GLY A 63 -17.34 2.72 -3.34
N TYR A 64 -18.22 3.59 -3.82
CA TYR A 64 -17.88 4.90 -4.35
C TYR A 64 -18.15 5.98 -3.30
N LEU A 65 -17.17 6.84 -3.07
CA LEU A 65 -17.28 8.01 -2.21
C LEU A 65 -17.16 9.30 -3.02
N ALA A 66 -18.24 10.06 -3.06
CA ALA A 66 -18.25 11.36 -3.74
C ALA A 66 -17.32 12.36 -3.04
N GLY A 67 -16.64 13.19 -3.82
CA GLY A 67 -15.77 14.25 -3.32
C GLY A 67 -14.37 13.82 -2.88
N ILE A 68 -14.09 12.52 -2.77
CA ILE A 68 -12.75 12.01 -2.44
C ILE A 68 -11.86 12.12 -3.68
N ARG A 69 -10.70 12.75 -3.53
CA ARG A 69 -9.79 13.09 -4.61
C ARG A 69 -8.39 12.56 -4.35
N THR A 70 -7.56 12.60 -5.39
CA THR A 70 -6.11 12.35 -5.30
C THR A 70 -5.48 13.10 -4.14
N GLY A 71 -4.65 12.40 -3.36
CA GLY A 71 -3.99 12.92 -2.16
C GLY A 71 -4.69 12.55 -0.85
N GLN A 72 -5.95 12.05 -0.88
CA GLN A 72 -6.62 11.57 0.32
C GLN A 72 -5.92 10.34 0.88
N ARG A 73 -5.63 10.34 2.19
CA ARG A 73 -5.12 9.17 2.92
C ARG A 73 -6.27 8.27 3.30
N TYR A 74 -6.05 6.97 3.13
CA TYR A 74 -7.05 5.96 3.45
C TYR A 74 -6.42 4.65 3.88
N GLY A 75 -7.25 3.78 4.43
CA GLY A 75 -6.93 2.39 4.76
C GLY A 75 -8.20 1.62 5.04
N TYR A 76 -8.05 0.40 5.50
CA TYR A 76 -9.18 -0.46 5.80
C TYR A 76 -9.13 -0.96 7.23
N ARG A 77 -10.33 -1.17 7.83
CA ARG A 77 -10.53 -2.02 9.00
C ARG A 77 -11.42 -3.17 8.60
N VAL A 78 -10.96 -4.38 8.86
CA VAL A 78 -11.62 -5.59 8.36
C VAL A 78 -12.04 -6.43 9.55
N TYR A 79 -13.31 -6.80 9.57
CA TYR A 79 -13.95 -7.61 10.58
C TYR A 79 -14.06 -9.04 10.09
N GLY A 80 -13.92 -10.00 11.00
CA GLY A 80 -14.01 -11.42 10.71
C GLY A 80 -13.52 -12.26 11.89
N PRO A 81 -13.42 -13.58 11.73
CA PRO A 81 -13.05 -14.48 12.81
C PRO A 81 -11.58 -14.30 13.24
N TRP A 82 -11.37 -14.42 14.56
CA TRP A 82 -10.04 -14.54 15.15
C TRP A 82 -9.81 -16.01 15.55
N ASN A 83 -9.12 -16.75 14.72
CA ASN A 83 -8.67 -18.12 14.97
C ASN A 83 -7.32 -18.34 14.30
N PRO A 84 -6.20 -17.92 14.92
CA PRO A 84 -4.87 -17.97 14.34
C PRO A 84 -4.39 -19.37 13.97
N GLU A 85 -4.86 -20.41 14.65
CA GLU A 85 -4.52 -21.82 14.36
C GLU A 85 -5.08 -22.26 13.00
N GLN A 86 -6.22 -21.71 12.60
CA GLN A 86 -6.83 -21.93 11.27
C GLN A 86 -6.47 -20.84 10.25
N GLY A 87 -5.57 -19.91 10.60
CA GLY A 87 -5.12 -18.83 9.72
C GLY A 87 -6.00 -17.57 9.74
N TRP A 88 -7.10 -17.55 10.51
CA TRP A 88 -7.99 -16.40 10.63
C TRP A 88 -7.43 -15.37 11.60
N ARG A 89 -7.13 -14.17 11.12
CA ARG A 89 -6.49 -13.11 11.93
C ARG A 89 -7.12 -11.74 11.70
N PHE A 90 -8.44 -11.71 11.52
CA PHE A 90 -9.15 -10.44 11.36
C PHE A 90 -9.10 -9.64 12.66
N ASN A 91 -8.76 -8.35 12.56
CA ASN A 91 -8.71 -7.48 13.72
C ASN A 91 -9.02 -6.03 13.31
N PRO A 92 -10.24 -5.52 13.63
CA PRO A 92 -10.63 -4.17 13.27
C PRO A 92 -9.92 -3.07 14.07
N ALA A 93 -9.17 -3.40 15.15
CA ALA A 93 -8.30 -2.44 15.81
C ALA A 93 -7.08 -2.05 14.94
N LYS A 94 -6.76 -2.85 13.92
CA LYS A 94 -5.62 -2.62 13.04
C LYS A 94 -6.05 -1.90 11.76
N VAL A 95 -5.35 -0.80 11.45
CA VAL A 95 -5.45 -0.13 10.15
C VAL A 95 -4.61 -0.93 9.16
N LEU A 96 -5.25 -1.34 8.06
CA LEU A 96 -4.61 -2.09 6.99
C LEU A 96 -4.41 -1.17 5.77
N ILE A 97 -3.23 -1.24 5.18
CA ILE A 97 -2.98 -0.61 3.88
C ILE A 97 -3.73 -1.37 2.78
N ASP A 98 -4.08 -0.66 1.73
CA ASP A 98 -4.64 -1.28 0.53
C ASP A 98 -3.54 -2.08 -0.19
N PRO A 99 -3.71 -3.38 -0.44
CA PRO A 99 -2.73 -4.18 -1.19
C PRO A 99 -2.48 -3.66 -2.61
N TYR A 100 -3.41 -2.88 -3.16
CA TYR A 100 -3.33 -2.27 -4.48
C TYR A 100 -2.98 -0.77 -4.45
N ALA A 101 -2.55 -0.25 -3.31
CA ALA A 101 -2.11 1.15 -3.22
C ALA A 101 -0.85 1.37 -4.06
N HIS A 102 -0.86 2.44 -4.87
CA HIS A 102 0.29 2.87 -5.66
C HIS A 102 1.21 3.84 -4.90
N LEU A 103 0.72 4.41 -3.80
CA LEU A 103 1.46 5.34 -2.96
C LEU A 103 1.09 5.14 -1.51
N LEU A 104 2.10 5.16 -0.66
CA LEU A 104 1.97 5.16 0.80
C LEU A 104 2.50 6.48 1.37
N ASP A 105 1.88 6.97 2.44
CA ASP A 105 2.32 8.12 3.23
C ASP A 105 2.70 7.67 4.64
N GLY A 106 3.88 8.08 5.09
CA GLY A 106 4.47 7.69 6.36
C GLY A 106 5.29 6.39 6.31
N ASP A 107 5.88 6.09 7.45
CA ASP A 107 6.77 4.93 7.62
C ASP A 107 6.16 3.92 8.60
N LEU A 108 6.48 2.64 8.38
CA LEU A 108 6.19 1.60 9.36
C LEU A 108 7.12 1.77 10.58
N ARG A 109 6.52 1.97 11.74
CA ARG A 109 7.25 1.99 13.01
C ARG A 109 6.98 0.69 13.76
N TYR A 110 8.03 -0.10 13.94
CA TYR A 110 7.93 -1.36 14.68
C TYR A 110 7.56 -1.10 16.13
N SER A 111 6.40 -1.61 16.53
CA SER A 111 5.80 -1.46 17.86
C SER A 111 4.84 -2.61 18.11
N PRO A 112 4.58 -3.03 19.35
CA PRO A 112 3.61 -4.08 19.65
C PRO A 112 2.21 -3.84 19.06
N GLU A 113 1.82 -2.59 18.86
CA GLU A 113 0.51 -2.19 18.34
C GLU A 113 0.26 -2.58 16.88
N ILE A 114 1.31 -2.86 16.09
CA ILE A 114 1.12 -3.25 14.67
C ILE A 114 0.67 -4.70 14.51
N PHE A 115 0.87 -5.54 15.52
CA PHE A 115 0.50 -6.95 15.46
C PHE A 115 -0.99 -7.17 15.75
N GLY A 116 -1.62 -8.13 15.07
CA GLY A 116 -3.02 -8.48 15.31
C GLY A 116 -3.24 -9.15 16.66
N HIS A 117 -2.25 -9.88 17.16
CA HIS A 117 -2.26 -10.53 18.48
C HIS A 117 -1.61 -9.65 19.55
N ARG A 118 -1.80 -9.99 20.82
CA ARG A 118 -1.23 -9.27 21.96
C ARG A 118 0.28 -9.48 22.04
N ALA A 119 1.01 -8.64 21.31
CA ALA A 119 2.46 -8.62 21.33
C ALA A 119 3.00 -7.85 22.55
N ASN A 120 4.13 -8.32 23.11
CA ASN A 120 4.82 -7.73 24.25
C ASN A 120 5.96 -6.81 23.83
N ASP A 121 6.45 -6.96 22.60
CA ASP A 121 7.56 -6.20 22.06
C ASP A 121 7.38 -5.89 20.54
N ALA A 122 8.30 -5.12 20.00
CA ALA A 122 8.32 -4.69 18.62
C ALA A 122 8.68 -5.81 17.61
N LEU A 123 9.07 -7.00 18.08
CA LEU A 123 9.33 -8.18 17.25
C LEU A 123 8.10 -9.09 17.13
N GLY A 124 7.02 -8.76 17.86
CA GLY A 124 5.77 -9.52 17.81
C GLY A 124 5.77 -10.75 18.73
N ASN A 125 6.70 -10.83 19.69
CA ASN A 125 6.64 -11.87 20.70
C ASN A 125 5.42 -11.67 21.61
N GLY A 126 4.64 -12.72 21.84
CA GLY A 126 3.44 -12.62 22.65
C GLY A 126 2.51 -13.81 22.45
N ASP A 127 1.31 -13.73 23.01
CA ASP A 127 0.29 -14.77 22.88
C ASP A 127 -0.53 -14.54 21.60
N VAL A 128 -0.31 -15.38 20.60
CA VAL A 128 -1.00 -15.29 19.31
C VAL A 128 -2.49 -15.65 19.38
N SER A 129 -2.94 -16.30 20.44
CA SER A 129 -4.36 -16.62 20.66
C SER A 129 -5.16 -15.41 21.10
N ILE A 130 -4.52 -14.43 21.74
CA ILE A 130 -5.17 -13.21 22.24
C ILE A 130 -5.15 -12.13 21.17
N GLN A 131 -6.32 -11.71 20.74
CA GLN A 131 -6.47 -10.57 19.84
C GLN A 131 -6.07 -9.26 20.54
N ASP A 132 -5.29 -8.41 19.87
CA ASP A 132 -4.86 -7.11 20.41
C ASP A 132 -5.88 -6.01 20.10
N ASP A 133 -6.31 -5.27 21.10
CA ASP A 133 -7.29 -4.18 21.01
C ASP A 133 -6.68 -2.78 20.76
N ARG A 134 -5.33 -2.68 20.81
CA ARG A 134 -4.64 -1.40 20.59
C ARG A 134 -4.73 -0.95 19.13
N ASN A 135 -4.90 0.35 18.92
CA ASN A 135 -4.96 0.92 17.57
C ASN A 135 -3.55 1.02 16.95
N SER A 136 -3.42 0.55 15.71
CA SER A 136 -2.15 0.61 14.97
C SER A 136 -1.93 1.91 14.18
N LEU A 137 -2.90 2.83 14.12
CA LEU A 137 -2.91 3.99 13.23
C LEU A 137 -1.63 4.83 13.27
N ASP A 138 -1.08 5.05 14.45
CA ASP A 138 0.13 5.88 14.61
C ASP A 138 1.43 5.17 14.22
N PHE A 139 1.38 3.90 13.89
CA PHE A 139 2.56 3.06 13.66
C PHE A 139 2.66 2.50 12.24
N VAL A 140 1.63 2.66 11.43
CA VAL A 140 1.56 2.12 10.07
C VAL A 140 1.47 3.23 9.02
N PRO A 141 2.03 3.04 7.83
CA PRO A 141 1.81 3.95 6.72
C PRO A 141 0.35 3.88 6.26
N LEU A 142 -0.11 4.95 5.62
CA LEU A 142 -1.46 5.05 5.06
C LEU A 142 -1.42 4.99 3.54
N SER A 143 -2.39 4.34 2.94
CA SER A 143 -2.58 4.37 1.50
C SER A 143 -3.01 5.77 1.05
N VAL A 144 -2.59 6.17 -0.15
CA VAL A 144 -2.95 7.48 -0.72
C VAL A 144 -3.70 7.28 -2.01
N VAL A 145 -4.82 7.97 -2.16
CA VAL A 145 -5.57 8.00 -3.44
C VAL A 145 -4.70 8.64 -4.52
N THR A 146 -4.47 7.92 -5.61
CA THR A 146 -3.65 8.38 -6.73
C THR A 146 -4.34 8.16 -8.06
N SER A 147 -4.18 9.09 -9.00
CA SER A 147 -4.77 8.99 -10.34
C SER A 147 -3.89 8.24 -11.36
N HIS A 148 -2.68 7.84 -10.97
CA HIS A 148 -1.70 7.31 -11.93
C HIS A 148 -1.21 5.93 -11.54
N SER A 149 -1.54 4.97 -12.41
CA SER A 149 -0.66 3.82 -12.63
C SER A 149 0.33 4.22 -13.73
N PRO A 150 1.65 4.18 -13.51
CA PRO A 150 2.60 4.49 -14.58
C PRO A 150 2.40 3.50 -15.73
N ARG A 151 1.82 3.95 -16.82
CA ARG A 151 1.57 3.12 -18.00
C ARG A 151 2.89 3.01 -18.76
N ILE A 152 3.49 1.84 -18.75
CA ILE A 152 4.64 1.55 -19.58
C ILE A 152 4.13 1.36 -21.02
N ILE A 153 4.35 2.37 -21.85
CA ILE A 153 3.78 2.45 -23.21
C ILE A 153 4.52 1.51 -24.16
N ASN A 154 5.84 1.36 -24.04
CA ASN A 154 6.64 0.51 -24.92
C ASN A 154 7.32 -0.60 -24.12
N ARG A 155 6.76 -1.79 -24.15
CA ARG A 155 7.38 -2.98 -23.57
C ARG A 155 8.24 -3.68 -24.60
N PRO A 156 9.54 -3.97 -24.32
CA PRO A 156 10.32 -4.82 -25.20
C PRO A 156 9.71 -6.22 -25.23
N HIS A 157 9.41 -6.73 -26.43
CA HIS A 157 8.92 -8.10 -26.65
C HIS A 157 10.09 -9.07 -26.81
N THR A 158 10.92 -9.21 -25.78
CA THR A 158 12.07 -10.12 -25.80
C THR A 158 11.60 -11.53 -25.52
N PRO A 159 11.84 -12.51 -26.43
CA PRO A 159 11.53 -13.91 -26.17
C PRO A 159 12.30 -14.45 -24.96
N TRP A 160 11.68 -15.32 -24.16
CA TRP A 160 12.32 -15.90 -22.95
C TRP A 160 13.71 -16.48 -23.21
N LYS A 161 13.91 -17.18 -24.30
CA LYS A 161 15.21 -17.77 -24.69
C LYS A 161 16.32 -16.77 -24.96
N ARG A 162 15.97 -15.46 -25.06
CA ARG A 162 16.90 -14.34 -25.27
C ARG A 162 16.87 -13.36 -24.10
N THR A 163 16.12 -13.67 -23.04
CA THR A 163 15.99 -12.79 -21.88
C THR A 163 17.19 -12.97 -20.95
N PHE A 164 17.81 -11.87 -20.61
CA PHE A 164 18.83 -11.76 -19.57
C PHE A 164 18.24 -10.94 -18.41
N ILE A 165 18.30 -11.47 -17.18
CA ILE A 165 17.80 -10.81 -15.97
C ILE A 165 19.00 -10.29 -15.18
N TYR A 166 19.05 -8.96 -14.98
CA TYR A 166 20.04 -8.30 -14.13
C TYR A 166 19.35 -7.90 -12.83
N GLU A 167 19.67 -8.61 -11.75
CA GLU A 167 19.17 -8.27 -10.41
C GLU A 167 20.18 -7.41 -9.68
N ALA A 168 19.73 -6.30 -9.09
CA ALA A 168 20.59 -5.41 -8.33
C ALA A 168 19.84 -4.81 -7.14
N HIS A 169 20.53 -4.74 -6.01
CA HIS A 169 20.03 -4.02 -4.84
C HIS A 169 20.11 -2.52 -5.08
N VAL A 170 19.01 -1.78 -4.92
CA VAL A 170 18.87 -0.34 -5.21
C VAL A 170 20.03 0.47 -4.62
N ARG A 171 20.28 0.31 -3.32
CA ARG A 171 21.38 1.01 -2.65
C ARG A 171 22.74 0.57 -3.16
N GLY A 172 22.95 -0.73 -3.33
CA GLY A 172 24.24 -1.28 -3.75
C GLY A 172 24.67 -0.82 -5.15
N LEU A 173 23.71 -0.70 -6.07
CA LEU A 173 23.98 -0.34 -7.46
C LEU A 173 24.60 1.06 -7.60
N THR A 174 24.16 2.02 -6.77
CA THR A 174 24.52 3.43 -6.97
C THR A 174 25.24 4.08 -5.79
N ALA A 175 25.34 3.41 -4.62
CA ALA A 175 25.90 3.99 -3.39
C ALA A 175 27.34 4.52 -3.54
N ARG A 176 28.14 3.92 -4.42
CA ARG A 176 29.54 4.28 -4.67
C ARG A 176 29.76 4.99 -6.01
N ASN A 177 28.68 5.37 -6.71
CA ASN A 177 28.81 6.05 -7.99
C ASN A 177 29.10 7.54 -7.78
N GLU A 178 30.33 7.96 -8.05
CA GLU A 178 30.79 9.35 -7.84
C GLU A 178 30.14 10.35 -8.80
N ASN A 179 29.59 9.88 -9.93
CA ASN A 179 28.87 10.74 -10.89
C ASN A 179 27.47 11.11 -10.42
N ILE A 180 27.01 10.57 -9.29
CA ILE A 180 25.70 10.86 -8.70
C ILE A 180 25.90 11.77 -7.48
N PRO A 181 25.09 12.82 -7.30
CA PRO A 181 25.15 13.66 -6.12
C PRO A 181 25.06 12.83 -4.83
N PRO A 182 25.89 13.11 -3.79
CA PRO A 182 25.97 12.27 -2.59
C PRO A 182 24.62 11.99 -1.92
N GLN A 183 23.72 12.98 -1.89
CA GLN A 183 22.39 12.88 -1.29
C GLN A 183 21.41 11.98 -2.08
N GLU A 184 21.71 11.67 -3.34
CA GLU A 184 20.89 10.80 -4.19
C GLU A 184 21.43 9.37 -4.27
N ARG A 185 22.71 9.16 -3.94
CA ARG A 185 23.36 7.83 -4.00
C ARG A 185 22.60 6.81 -3.15
N GLY A 186 22.40 5.62 -3.68
CA GLY A 186 21.74 4.53 -2.98
C GLY A 186 20.24 4.70 -2.82
N THR A 187 19.62 5.66 -3.50
CA THR A 187 18.18 5.88 -3.49
C THR A 187 17.53 5.48 -4.82
N TYR A 188 16.21 5.34 -4.84
CA TYR A 188 15.46 5.11 -6.09
C TYR A 188 15.66 6.23 -7.11
N LYS A 189 15.86 7.48 -6.67
CA LYS A 189 16.14 8.62 -7.56
C LYS A 189 17.43 8.40 -8.37
N ALA A 190 18.44 7.78 -7.75
CA ALA A 190 19.70 7.46 -8.41
C ALA A 190 19.55 6.45 -9.57
N LEU A 191 18.50 5.64 -9.59
CA LEU A 191 18.24 4.72 -10.72
C LEU A 191 17.89 5.49 -12.00
N GLY A 192 17.23 6.63 -11.88
CA GLY A 192 16.91 7.53 -12.99
C GLY A 192 18.07 8.47 -13.38
N HIS A 193 19.21 8.44 -12.69
CA HIS A 193 20.33 9.30 -13.00
C HIS A 193 20.99 8.90 -14.33
N PRO A 194 21.40 9.86 -15.19
CA PRO A 194 22.00 9.56 -16.51
C PRO A 194 23.15 8.57 -16.48
N SER A 195 24.02 8.63 -15.46
CA SER A 195 25.15 7.68 -15.33
C SER A 195 24.70 6.24 -15.04
N THR A 196 23.62 6.07 -14.29
CA THR A 196 23.02 4.73 -14.03
C THR A 196 22.36 4.21 -15.30
N ILE A 197 21.58 5.04 -15.97
CA ILE A 197 20.95 4.69 -17.26
C ILE A 197 22.01 4.29 -18.29
N ALA A 198 23.07 5.07 -18.44
CA ALA A 198 24.16 4.75 -19.36
C ALA A 198 24.87 3.42 -19.01
N HIS A 199 24.98 3.09 -17.72
CA HIS A 199 25.52 1.79 -17.28
C HIS A 199 24.59 0.64 -17.71
N LEU A 200 23.30 0.76 -17.46
CA LEU A 200 22.30 -0.25 -17.83
C LEU A 200 22.19 -0.43 -19.35
N GLN A 201 22.27 0.67 -20.11
CA GLN A 201 22.25 0.62 -21.57
C GLN A 201 23.51 -0.09 -22.13
N ARG A 202 24.68 0.10 -21.54
CA ARG A 202 25.89 -0.64 -21.95
C ARG A 202 25.80 -2.14 -21.69
N LEU A 203 24.98 -2.54 -20.71
CA LEU A 203 24.69 -3.96 -20.46
C LEU A 203 23.54 -4.47 -21.34
N GLU A 204 23.06 -3.66 -22.30
CA GLU A 204 21.94 -3.96 -23.20
C GLU A 204 20.63 -4.30 -22.44
N ILE A 205 20.50 -3.78 -21.21
CA ILE A 205 19.29 -3.97 -20.41
C ILE A 205 18.21 -3.00 -20.93
N GLY A 206 17.23 -3.53 -21.63
CA GLY A 206 16.16 -2.75 -22.27
C GLY A 206 15.07 -2.27 -21.31
N ARG A 207 15.07 -2.74 -20.04
CA ARG A 207 14.05 -2.38 -19.06
C ARG A 207 14.49 -2.65 -17.63
N ALA A 208 14.30 -1.65 -16.76
CA ALA A 208 14.33 -1.82 -15.32
C ALA A 208 12.89 -1.98 -14.79
N HIS A 209 12.66 -2.96 -13.90
CA HIS A 209 11.52 -2.99 -13.01
C HIS A 209 11.99 -2.44 -11.66
N VAL A 210 11.38 -1.36 -11.23
CA VAL A 210 11.56 -0.77 -9.91
C VAL A 210 10.28 -0.95 -9.13
#